data_4ebfa6fd4b033eb1bc25d9743cceb66b
#
_entry.id   4ebfa6fd4b033eb1bc25d9743cceb66b
#
_cell.length_a   1.000
_cell.length_b   1.000
_cell.length_c   1.000
_cell.angle_alpha   90.00
_cell.angle_beta   90.00
_cell.angle_gamma   90.00
#
_symmetry.space_group_name_H-M   'P 1'
#
loop_
_entity.id
_entity.type
_entity.pdbx_description
1 polymer ?
#
loop_
_entity_poly.entity_id
_entity_poly.type
_entity_poly.pdbx_seq_one_letter_code
_entity_poly.pdbx_strand_id
1 'polypeptide(L)'
;MAHLFRTPNKDAILRRGASVAGTSSAQNFGGDEILEVGKSFQAGGTSVSAIQRSIIKFDISDYSASQADGSITEDVKYYLNLYDAGSFELTRDNNNIEVFVVSQSWTEGDGKLSDDPAIEEGVSWRYRTGVSESLAWSGTNTEWGGTYVSSSNYSASFTFSKSGSDARVDVTDIVKTLIAGSASNEGFLIKRTEAIENSTANF
;
A
#
# COMPACT_ATOMS: atom_id res chain seq x y z
N MET A 1 -22.92 8.75 17.99
CA MET A 1 -22.38 8.06 16.81
C MET A 1 -21.36 7.06 17.30
N ALA A 2 -21.49 5.77 16.99
CA ALA A 2 -20.55 4.76 17.41
C ALA A 2 -19.38 4.72 16.43
N HIS A 3 -18.18 4.51 16.94
CA HIS A 3 -16.97 4.31 16.15
C HIS A 3 -16.38 2.94 16.49
N LEU A 4 -16.00 2.18 15.48
CA LEU A 4 -15.28 0.93 15.62
C LEU A 4 -13.95 1.04 14.90
N PHE A 5 -12.87 0.69 15.59
CA PHE A 5 -11.52 0.70 15.04
C PHE A 5 -11.05 -0.72 14.78
N ARG A 6 -10.32 -0.91 13.70
CA ARG A 6 -9.62 -2.15 13.38
C ARG A 6 -8.16 -1.85 13.10
N THR A 7 -7.29 -2.67 13.61
CA THR A 7 -5.88 -2.70 13.25
C THR A 7 -5.68 -3.64 12.07
N PRO A 8 -4.67 -3.42 11.23
CA PRO A 8 -4.33 -4.35 10.16
C PRO A 8 -3.95 -5.72 10.75
N ASN A 9 -4.21 -6.75 9.99
CA ASN A 9 -3.78 -8.10 10.31
C ASN A 9 -2.53 -8.53 9.55
N LYS A 10 -2.12 -7.76 8.55
CA LYS A 10 -0.80 -7.81 7.91
C LYS A 10 -0.54 -6.55 7.10
N ASP A 11 0.73 -6.19 6.99
CA ASP A 11 1.19 -5.09 6.16
C ASP A 11 2.63 -5.31 5.67
N ALA A 12 3.07 -4.54 4.68
CA ALA A 12 4.43 -4.57 4.20
C ALA A 12 4.74 -3.37 3.32
N ILE A 13 6.03 -3.07 3.14
CA ILE A 13 6.52 -2.16 2.12
C ILE A 13 6.89 -2.94 0.86
N LEU A 14 6.47 -2.45 -0.28
CA LEU A 14 6.92 -2.89 -1.60
C LEU A 14 7.95 -1.89 -2.12
N ARG A 15 9.22 -2.28 -2.12
CA ARG A 15 10.31 -1.38 -2.50
C ARG A 15 10.96 -1.80 -3.80
N ARG A 16 10.91 -0.90 -4.78
CA ARG A 16 11.71 -0.99 -6.00
C ARG A 16 13.03 -0.28 -5.77
N GLY A 17 14.11 -1.03 -5.63
CA GLY A 17 15.44 -0.44 -5.59
C GLY A 17 15.89 0.00 -7.00
N ALA A 18 16.56 1.14 -7.12
CA ALA A 18 17.56 1.27 -8.14
C ALA A 18 18.71 0.35 -7.69
N SER A 19 19.39 -0.29 -8.62
CA SER A 19 20.50 -1.21 -8.41
C SER A 19 21.61 -0.64 -7.50
N VAL A 20 21.27 -0.35 -6.26
CA VAL A 20 22.22 -0.07 -5.20
C VAL A 20 22.53 -1.43 -4.57
N ALA A 21 23.80 -1.76 -4.50
CA ALA A 21 24.26 -3.02 -3.92
C ALA A 21 23.52 -3.32 -2.61
N GLY A 22 22.69 -4.37 -2.61
CA GLY A 22 21.99 -4.88 -1.45
C GLY A 22 20.46 -4.77 -1.44
N THR A 23 19.81 -3.97 -2.27
CA THR A 23 18.34 -3.91 -2.31
C THR A 23 17.81 -4.53 -3.60
N SER A 24 17.45 -5.78 -3.53
CA SER A 24 16.78 -6.52 -4.60
C SER A 24 15.28 -6.17 -4.63
N SER A 25 14.69 -6.15 -5.82
CA SER A 25 13.23 -6.10 -5.96
C SER A 25 12.51 -7.33 -5.38
N ALA A 26 13.26 -8.33 -4.93
CA ALA A 26 12.77 -9.53 -4.26
C ALA A 26 12.83 -9.43 -2.73
N GLN A 27 13.55 -8.44 -2.16
CA GLN A 27 13.64 -8.29 -0.72
C GLN A 27 12.27 -8.01 -0.11
N ASN A 28 11.98 -8.73 0.98
CA ASN A 28 10.78 -8.54 1.80
C ASN A 28 11.00 -7.47 2.86
N PHE A 29 9.94 -6.74 3.19
CA PHE A 29 9.90 -5.68 4.20
C PHE A 29 8.63 -5.79 5.06
N GLY A 30 8.16 -7.01 5.32
CA GLY A 30 6.98 -7.26 6.14
C GLY A 30 7.24 -7.10 7.64
N GLY A 31 8.50 -7.13 8.07
CA GLY A 31 8.89 -6.93 9.46
C GLY A 31 9.28 -5.48 9.80
N ASP A 32 9.24 -4.55 8.84
CA ASP A 32 9.53 -3.14 9.12
C ASP A 32 8.37 -2.49 9.88
N GLU A 33 8.70 -1.64 10.84
CA GLU A 33 7.75 -1.05 11.80
C GLU A 33 6.99 0.16 11.26
N ILE A 34 7.46 0.75 10.16
CA ILE A 34 6.90 1.95 9.56
C ILE A 34 6.65 1.70 8.08
N LEU A 35 5.42 1.93 7.63
CA LEU A 35 5.07 1.87 6.23
C LEU A 35 5.55 3.10 5.47
N GLU A 36 6.17 2.89 4.33
CA GLU A 36 6.70 3.96 3.48
C GLU A 36 5.93 4.07 2.17
N VAL A 37 5.53 5.28 1.81
CA VAL A 37 4.93 5.60 0.50
C VAL A 37 5.66 6.78 -0.09
N GLY A 38 6.52 6.53 -1.06
CA GLY A 38 7.35 7.60 -1.56
C GLY A 38 8.24 7.24 -2.73
N LYS A 39 9.13 8.18 -2.99
CA LYS A 39 10.15 8.08 -4.01
C LYS A 39 11.40 8.77 -3.47
N SER A 40 12.51 8.09 -3.52
CA SER A 40 13.79 8.63 -3.12
C SER A 40 14.73 8.79 -4.32
N PHE A 41 15.67 9.71 -4.22
CA PHE A 41 16.67 10.00 -5.23
C PHE A 41 18.07 9.72 -4.71
N GLN A 42 18.98 9.37 -5.61
CA GLN A 42 20.41 9.26 -5.26
C GLN A 42 20.98 10.62 -4.89
N ALA A 43 22.03 10.63 -4.11
CA ALA A 43 22.79 11.83 -3.82
C ALA A 43 23.20 12.52 -5.13
N GLY A 44 22.80 13.79 -5.31
CA GLY A 44 22.95 14.53 -6.57
C GLY A 44 21.66 14.68 -7.39
N GLY A 45 20.56 14.03 -6.99
CA GLY A 45 19.20 14.40 -7.36
C GLY A 45 18.71 14.06 -8.77
N THR A 46 19.47 13.32 -9.58
CA THR A 46 19.10 13.08 -10.99
C THR A 46 18.60 11.66 -11.27
N SER A 47 18.81 10.73 -10.37
CA SER A 47 18.39 9.33 -10.56
C SER A 47 17.54 8.85 -9.40
N VAL A 48 16.44 8.18 -9.72
CA VAL A 48 15.58 7.55 -8.71
C VAL A 48 16.34 6.43 -8.03
N SER A 49 16.42 6.47 -6.69
CA SER A 49 17.05 5.42 -5.90
C SER A 49 16.05 4.34 -5.49
N ALA A 50 14.83 4.73 -5.17
CA ALA A 50 13.78 3.78 -4.84
C ALA A 50 12.38 4.38 -5.06
N ILE A 51 11.41 3.49 -5.29
CA ILE A 51 9.97 3.77 -5.19
C ILE A 51 9.45 2.86 -4.09
N GLN A 52 8.72 3.43 -3.14
CA GLN A 52 8.07 2.69 -2.06
C GLN A 52 6.55 2.80 -2.19
N ARG A 53 5.89 1.66 -2.08
CA ARG A 53 4.45 1.52 -1.93
C ARG A 53 4.18 0.72 -0.66
N SER A 54 3.06 0.93 -0.02
CA SER A 54 2.64 0.14 1.13
C SER A 54 1.44 -0.72 0.78
N ILE A 55 1.40 -1.91 1.36
CA ILE A 55 0.29 -2.84 1.23
C ILE A 55 -0.19 -3.20 2.63
N ILE A 56 -1.51 -3.17 2.86
CA ILE A 56 -2.10 -3.34 4.19
C ILE A 56 -3.43 -4.06 4.08
N LYS A 57 -3.68 -5.03 4.96
CA LYS A 57 -4.92 -5.80 4.97
C LYS A 57 -5.59 -5.75 6.33
N PHE A 58 -6.91 -5.65 6.31
CA PHE A 58 -7.77 -5.74 7.49
C PHE A 58 -8.71 -6.93 7.35
N ASP A 59 -8.99 -7.58 8.46
CA ASP A 59 -10.11 -8.52 8.52
C ASP A 59 -11.41 -7.73 8.62
N ILE A 60 -12.27 -7.90 7.61
CA ILE A 60 -13.58 -7.27 7.51
C ILE A 60 -14.74 -8.29 7.61
N SER A 61 -14.45 -9.53 7.99
CA SER A 61 -15.46 -10.61 8.06
C SER A 61 -16.61 -10.28 8.99
N ASP A 62 -16.32 -9.67 10.14
CA ASP A 62 -17.33 -9.23 11.11
C ASP A 62 -18.29 -8.18 10.52
N TYR A 63 -17.78 -7.30 9.64
CA TYR A 63 -18.63 -6.29 8.99
C TYR A 63 -19.57 -6.91 7.98
N SER A 64 -19.10 -7.92 7.23
CA SER A 64 -19.94 -8.67 6.30
C SER A 64 -21.08 -9.40 7.05
N ALA A 65 -20.76 -10.01 8.19
CA ALA A 65 -21.75 -10.68 9.03
C ALA A 65 -22.76 -9.69 9.61
N SER A 66 -22.27 -8.57 10.14
CA SER A 66 -23.12 -7.52 10.76
C SER A 66 -23.99 -6.78 9.73
N GLN A 67 -23.57 -6.70 8.49
CA GLN A 67 -24.41 -6.19 7.40
C GLN A 67 -25.51 -7.19 7.02
N ALA A 68 -25.16 -8.48 6.97
CA ALA A 68 -26.09 -9.55 6.63
C ALA A 68 -27.21 -9.72 7.69
N ASP A 69 -26.90 -9.52 8.96
CA ASP A 69 -27.86 -9.58 10.08
C ASP A 69 -28.60 -8.25 10.35
N GLY A 70 -28.27 -7.18 9.62
CA GLY A 70 -28.87 -5.86 9.76
C GLY A 70 -28.37 -5.03 10.96
N SER A 71 -27.34 -5.48 11.66
CA SER A 71 -26.74 -4.73 12.79
C SER A 71 -25.98 -3.50 12.29
N ILE A 72 -25.51 -3.53 11.06
CA ILE A 72 -24.89 -2.39 10.36
C ILE A 72 -25.79 -1.98 9.20
N THR A 73 -26.17 -0.71 9.17
CA THR A 73 -26.99 -0.11 8.10
C THR A 73 -26.12 0.38 6.95
N GLU A 74 -26.73 0.69 5.80
CA GLU A 74 -26.03 1.20 4.60
C GLU A 74 -25.35 2.57 4.80
N ASP A 75 -25.72 3.31 5.85
CA ASP A 75 -25.18 4.64 6.14
C ASP A 75 -23.80 4.65 6.83
N VAL A 76 -23.19 3.48 7.00
CA VAL A 76 -21.86 3.39 7.61
C VAL A 76 -20.79 3.94 6.66
N LYS A 77 -19.91 4.75 7.23
CA LYS A 77 -18.71 5.26 6.56
C LYS A 77 -17.45 4.55 7.04
N TYR A 78 -16.57 4.25 6.11
CA TYR A 78 -15.31 3.57 6.37
C TYR A 78 -14.14 4.48 6.02
N TYR A 79 -13.18 4.59 6.92
CA TYR A 79 -12.00 5.44 6.75
C TYR A 79 -10.73 4.65 7.01
N LEU A 80 -9.78 4.77 6.11
CA LEU A 80 -8.41 4.35 6.34
C LEU A 80 -7.68 5.52 7.00
N ASN A 81 -7.25 5.32 8.25
CA ASN A 81 -6.48 6.31 8.99
C ASN A 81 -5.00 5.91 8.95
N LEU A 82 -4.18 6.81 8.44
CA LEU A 82 -2.72 6.67 8.37
C LEU A 82 -2.12 7.79 9.22
N TYR A 83 -1.30 7.41 10.18
CA TYR A 83 -0.65 8.34 11.10
C TYR A 83 0.75 8.64 10.62
N ASP A 84 1.12 9.93 10.59
CA ASP A 84 2.46 10.34 10.21
C ASP A 84 3.47 9.94 11.27
N ALA A 85 4.47 9.17 10.89
CA ALA A 85 5.55 8.71 11.76
C ALA A 85 6.73 9.70 11.84
N GLY A 86 6.56 10.91 11.31
CA GLY A 86 7.59 11.95 11.30
C GLY A 86 8.30 12.08 9.97
N SER A 87 7.55 12.24 8.89
CA SER A 87 8.10 12.51 7.56
C SER A 87 8.84 13.86 7.52
N PHE A 88 10.06 13.86 7.00
CA PHE A 88 10.90 15.05 7.00
C PHE A 88 10.62 16.01 5.84
N GLU A 89 10.01 15.57 4.76
CA GLU A 89 9.73 16.42 3.60
C GLU A 89 8.50 15.97 2.82
N LEU A 90 7.40 16.72 2.93
CA LEU A 90 6.44 16.80 1.85
C LEU A 90 6.92 17.88 0.90
N THR A 91 7.34 17.51 -0.28
CA THR A 91 7.68 18.43 -1.34
C THR A 91 6.46 19.23 -1.81
N ARG A 92 6.68 20.43 -2.27
CA ARG A 92 5.69 21.51 -2.42
C ARG A 92 4.50 21.23 -3.31
N ASP A 93 4.58 20.28 -4.24
CA ASP A 93 3.55 20.07 -5.23
C ASP A 93 3.18 18.58 -5.34
N ASN A 94 1.88 18.30 -5.41
CA ASN A 94 1.32 16.97 -5.58
C ASN A 94 1.51 15.98 -4.41
N ASN A 95 1.15 16.39 -3.21
CA ASN A 95 1.17 15.54 -2.02
C ASN A 95 0.01 14.53 -1.99
N ASN A 96 -0.25 13.87 -3.10
CA ASN A 96 -1.33 12.93 -3.22
C ASN A 96 -0.85 11.51 -2.98
N ILE A 97 -1.65 10.75 -2.25
CA ILE A 97 -1.61 9.29 -2.23
C ILE A 97 -2.87 8.75 -2.88
N GLU A 98 -2.74 7.59 -3.47
CA GLU A 98 -3.82 6.81 -4.03
C GLU A 98 -3.91 5.49 -3.29
N VAL A 99 -5.13 5.04 -3.03
CA VAL A 99 -5.45 3.79 -2.34
C VAL A 99 -6.26 2.92 -3.30
N PHE A 100 -5.83 1.70 -3.53
CA PHE A 100 -6.46 0.75 -4.43
C PHE A 100 -6.71 -0.58 -3.75
N VAL A 101 -7.68 -1.35 -4.25
CA VAL A 101 -7.87 -2.75 -3.84
C VAL A 101 -6.80 -3.61 -4.46
N VAL A 102 -6.09 -4.38 -3.63
CA VAL A 102 -5.16 -5.42 -4.09
C VAL A 102 -5.95 -6.57 -4.72
N SER A 103 -5.53 -7.02 -5.90
CA SER A 103 -6.26 -8.05 -6.67
C SER A 103 -5.73 -9.47 -6.51
N GLN A 104 -4.62 -9.65 -5.81
CA GLN A 104 -3.99 -10.95 -5.61
C GLN A 104 -3.60 -11.18 -4.16
N SER A 105 -3.76 -12.41 -3.69
CA SER A 105 -3.32 -12.81 -2.34
C SER A 105 -1.79 -12.71 -2.19
N TRP A 106 -1.34 -12.38 -1.00
CA TRP A 106 0.06 -12.18 -0.67
C TRP A 106 0.38 -12.64 0.75
N THR A 107 1.64 -12.87 1.01
CA THR A 107 2.17 -13.26 2.34
C THR A 107 3.06 -12.14 2.84
N GLU A 108 2.86 -11.71 4.09
CA GLU A 108 3.58 -10.59 4.69
C GLU A 108 5.09 -10.81 4.73
N GLY A 109 5.53 -11.90 5.37
CA GLY A 109 6.93 -12.13 5.66
C GLY A 109 7.38 -11.36 6.91
N ASP A 110 8.66 -11.50 7.25
CA ASP A 110 9.27 -10.90 8.46
C ASP A 110 10.59 -10.16 8.16
N GLY A 111 10.91 -9.98 6.89
CA GLY A 111 12.11 -9.28 6.45
C GLY A 111 12.10 -7.80 6.76
N LYS A 112 13.29 -7.25 6.99
CA LYS A 112 13.53 -5.83 7.29
C LYS A 112 14.57 -5.22 6.35
N LEU A 113 14.57 -3.90 6.26
CA LEU A 113 15.58 -3.16 5.48
C LEU A 113 17.00 -3.40 5.97
N SER A 114 17.16 -3.67 7.27
CA SER A 114 18.47 -3.87 7.91
C SER A 114 19.02 -5.28 7.77
N ASP A 115 18.27 -6.22 7.18
CA ASP A 115 18.69 -7.63 7.12
C ASP A 115 19.85 -7.83 6.16
N ASP A 116 20.86 -8.56 6.62
CA ASP A 116 22.02 -8.97 5.85
C ASP A 116 22.42 -10.43 6.22
N PRO A 117 22.17 -11.42 5.34
CA PRO A 117 21.61 -11.28 4.00
C PRO A 117 20.11 -10.86 4.00
N ALA A 118 19.68 -10.22 2.92
CA ALA A 118 18.28 -9.83 2.74
C ALA A 118 17.34 -11.04 2.79
N ILE A 119 16.23 -10.91 3.51
CA ILE A 119 15.15 -11.89 3.52
C ILE A 119 14.29 -11.68 2.28
N GLU A 120 14.04 -12.74 1.53
CA GLU A 120 13.27 -12.71 0.28
C GLU A 120 11.94 -13.48 0.40
N GLU A 121 11.70 -14.13 1.54
CA GLU A 121 10.43 -14.82 1.83
C GLU A 121 9.36 -13.81 2.20
N GLY A 122 8.19 -13.91 1.56
CA GLY A 122 7.09 -12.97 1.74
C GLY A 122 6.89 -12.05 0.53
N VAL A 123 6.07 -11.04 0.73
CA VAL A 123 5.76 -10.06 -0.32
C VAL A 123 6.94 -9.13 -0.59
N SER A 124 7.14 -8.80 -1.85
CA SER A 124 8.18 -7.87 -2.29
C SER A 124 7.68 -7.03 -3.48
N TRP A 125 8.52 -6.17 -4.03
CA TRP A 125 8.17 -5.44 -5.24
C TRP A 125 7.83 -6.38 -6.41
N ARG A 126 8.55 -7.48 -6.55
CA ARG A 126 8.41 -8.43 -7.65
C ARG A 126 7.43 -9.55 -7.35
N TYR A 127 7.45 -10.08 -6.14
CA TYR A 127 6.72 -11.28 -5.78
C TYR A 127 5.62 -10.98 -4.75
N ARG A 128 4.51 -11.70 -4.85
CA ARG A 128 3.43 -11.66 -3.86
C ARG A 128 3.67 -12.60 -2.68
N THR A 129 4.55 -13.58 -2.87
CA THR A 129 5.03 -14.51 -1.83
C THR A 129 6.28 -15.24 -2.35
N GLY A 130 7.36 -15.26 -1.58
CA GLY A 130 8.62 -15.93 -1.95
C GLY A 130 9.26 -15.38 -3.23
N VAL A 131 10.11 -16.18 -3.88
CA VAL A 131 10.99 -15.75 -4.99
C VAL A 131 10.81 -16.52 -6.30
N SER A 132 9.71 -17.27 -6.45
CA SER A 132 9.41 -18.00 -7.68
C SER A 132 8.71 -17.12 -8.70
N GLU A 133 9.09 -17.17 -9.97
CA GLU A 133 8.43 -16.42 -11.05
C GLU A 133 6.94 -16.72 -11.17
N SER A 134 6.50 -17.92 -10.81
CA SER A 134 5.07 -18.26 -10.73
C SER A 134 4.32 -17.52 -9.63
N LEU A 135 5.04 -16.91 -8.70
CA LEU A 135 4.55 -16.12 -7.57
C LEU A 135 4.76 -14.62 -7.77
N ALA A 136 5.26 -14.20 -8.92
CA ALA A 136 5.36 -12.79 -9.25
C ALA A 136 3.97 -12.14 -9.33
N TRP A 137 3.89 -10.85 -9.04
CA TRP A 137 2.71 -10.07 -9.30
C TRP A 137 2.37 -10.12 -10.79
N SER A 138 1.12 -10.40 -11.12
CA SER A 138 0.65 -10.51 -12.49
C SER A 138 -0.51 -9.57 -12.75
N GLY A 139 -0.57 -8.96 -13.93
CA GLY A 139 -1.65 -8.05 -14.30
C GLY A 139 -1.20 -6.97 -15.27
N THR A 140 -2.16 -6.20 -15.78
CA THR A 140 -1.96 -5.24 -16.87
C THR A 140 -1.33 -3.91 -16.44
N ASN A 141 -1.18 -3.67 -15.15
CA ASN A 141 -0.87 -2.32 -14.66
C ASN A 141 0.56 -2.13 -14.20
N THR A 142 1.45 -3.15 -14.32
CA THR A 142 2.74 -2.97 -13.68
C THR A 142 3.87 -3.83 -14.21
N GLU A 143 4.99 -3.19 -14.25
CA GLU A 143 6.25 -3.85 -13.98
C GLU A 143 6.37 -4.03 -12.45
N TRP A 144 5.57 -4.97 -11.85
CA TRP A 144 5.55 -5.31 -10.42
C TRP A 144 5.13 -4.16 -9.47
N GLY A 145 5.32 -4.32 -8.15
CA GLY A 145 4.94 -3.33 -7.13
C GLY A 145 3.49 -3.43 -6.69
N GLY A 146 2.97 -4.66 -6.70
CA GLY A 146 1.58 -4.97 -6.35
C GLY A 146 0.62 -4.87 -7.54
N THR A 147 -0.29 -5.80 -7.64
CA THR A 147 -1.38 -5.77 -8.65
C THR A 147 -2.66 -5.28 -7.99
N TYR A 148 -3.34 -4.34 -8.62
CA TYR A 148 -4.50 -3.68 -8.06
C TYR A 148 -5.58 -3.40 -9.12
N VAL A 149 -6.80 -3.15 -8.65
CA VAL A 149 -7.92 -2.75 -9.48
C VAL A 149 -8.00 -1.23 -9.55
N SER A 150 -7.95 -0.66 -10.76
CA SER A 150 -7.88 0.79 -10.98
C SER A 150 -9.22 1.48 -11.26
N SER A 151 -10.36 0.76 -11.23
CA SER A 151 -11.67 1.39 -11.44
C SER A 151 -12.11 2.21 -10.22
N SER A 152 -12.98 3.19 -10.43
CA SER A 152 -13.38 4.18 -9.43
C SER A 152 -13.96 3.59 -8.14
N ASN A 153 -14.70 2.48 -8.24
CA ASN A 153 -15.28 1.81 -7.06
C ASN A 153 -14.25 1.06 -6.21
N TYR A 154 -13.02 0.94 -6.70
CA TYR A 154 -11.91 0.21 -6.06
C TYR A 154 -10.73 1.13 -5.75
N SER A 155 -10.93 2.43 -5.85
CA SER A 155 -9.89 3.42 -5.60
C SER A 155 -10.39 4.59 -4.76
N ALA A 156 -9.48 5.15 -3.98
CA ALA A 156 -9.67 6.40 -3.25
C ALA A 156 -8.36 7.20 -3.31
N SER A 157 -8.43 8.48 -2.98
CA SER A 157 -7.25 9.34 -2.93
C SER A 157 -7.31 10.29 -1.76
N PHE A 158 -6.14 10.77 -1.35
CA PHE A 158 -6.01 11.78 -0.31
C PHE A 158 -4.89 12.75 -0.67
N THR A 159 -5.17 14.04 -0.48
CA THR A 159 -4.21 15.12 -0.71
C THR A 159 -3.79 15.70 0.63
N PHE A 160 -2.50 15.64 0.95
CA PHE A 160 -1.96 16.28 2.13
C PHE A 160 -1.91 17.79 1.93
N SER A 161 -2.40 18.54 2.90
CA SER A 161 -2.36 20.01 2.88
C SER A 161 -1.04 20.58 3.44
N LYS A 162 -0.32 19.80 4.24
CA LYS A 162 0.95 20.15 4.87
C LYS A 162 1.70 18.90 5.32
N SER A 163 3.00 19.03 5.57
CA SER A 163 3.82 17.98 6.19
C SER A 163 3.37 17.67 7.62
N GLY A 164 3.65 16.45 8.07
CA GLY A 164 3.36 16.02 9.44
C GLY A 164 1.87 15.96 9.74
N SER A 165 1.03 15.68 8.74
CA SER A 165 -0.40 15.52 8.95
C SER A 165 -0.83 14.07 8.69
N ASP A 166 -1.68 13.58 9.58
CA ASP A 166 -2.35 12.30 9.40
C ASP A 166 -3.26 12.32 8.17
N ALA A 167 -3.38 11.19 7.51
CA ALA A 167 -4.33 11.01 6.41
C ALA A 167 -5.55 10.24 6.89
N ARG A 168 -6.73 10.77 6.57
CA ARG A 168 -8.01 10.09 6.74
C ARG A 168 -8.68 9.94 5.40
N VAL A 169 -8.48 8.78 4.78
CA VAL A 169 -8.98 8.48 3.44
C VAL A 169 -10.38 7.88 3.55
N ASP A 170 -11.37 8.45 2.87
CA ASP A 170 -12.69 7.82 2.75
C ASP A 170 -12.58 6.62 1.78
N VAL A 171 -12.71 5.43 2.32
CA VAL A 171 -12.67 4.15 1.58
C VAL A 171 -14.02 3.45 1.59
N THR A 172 -15.09 4.20 1.81
CA THR A 172 -16.44 3.67 1.99
C THR A 172 -16.89 2.82 0.81
N ASP A 173 -16.70 3.30 -0.42
CA ASP A 173 -17.13 2.58 -1.62
C ASP A 173 -16.32 1.31 -1.84
N ILE A 174 -15.02 1.37 -1.55
CA ILE A 174 -14.14 0.21 -1.61
C ILE A 174 -14.61 -0.87 -0.63
N VAL A 175 -14.79 -0.50 0.66
CA VAL A 175 -15.16 -1.48 1.69
C VAL A 175 -16.53 -2.06 1.42
N LYS A 176 -17.52 -1.25 0.99
CA LYS A 176 -18.84 -1.75 0.58
C LYS A 176 -18.75 -2.77 -0.57
N THR A 177 -17.89 -2.51 -1.54
CA THR A 177 -17.65 -3.41 -2.68
C THR A 177 -17.02 -4.74 -2.24
N LEU A 178 -16.07 -4.69 -1.30
CA LEU A 178 -15.46 -5.89 -0.70
C LEU A 178 -16.47 -6.69 0.13
N ILE A 179 -17.27 -6.03 0.97
CA ILE A 179 -18.33 -6.67 1.77
C ILE A 179 -19.38 -7.32 0.87
N ALA A 180 -19.75 -6.68 -0.23
CA ALA A 180 -20.67 -7.23 -1.21
C ALA A 180 -20.12 -8.43 -2.00
N GLY A 181 -18.85 -8.81 -1.80
CA GLY A 181 -18.20 -9.91 -2.48
C GLY A 181 -17.89 -9.66 -3.96
N SER A 182 -17.95 -8.40 -4.41
CA SER A 182 -17.63 -8.02 -5.80
C SER A 182 -16.13 -8.10 -6.10
N ALA A 183 -15.29 -8.15 -5.07
CA ALA A 183 -13.87 -8.45 -5.15
C ALA A 183 -13.42 -9.18 -3.89
N SER A 184 -12.34 -9.95 -4.00
CA SER A 184 -11.69 -10.55 -2.83
C SER A 184 -11.04 -9.47 -1.97
N ASN A 185 -11.18 -9.58 -0.66
CA ASN A 185 -10.44 -8.71 0.25
C ASN A 185 -8.98 -9.19 0.36
N GLU A 186 -8.12 -8.66 -0.49
CA GLU A 186 -6.67 -8.84 -0.38
C GLU A 186 -5.97 -7.60 0.19
N GLY A 187 -6.75 -6.61 0.65
CA GLY A 187 -6.27 -5.40 1.29
C GLY A 187 -6.15 -4.21 0.34
N PHE A 188 -5.42 -3.21 0.80
CA PHE A 188 -5.20 -1.95 0.11
C PHE A 188 -3.75 -1.81 -0.31
N LEU A 189 -3.52 -1.32 -1.52
CA LEU A 189 -2.25 -0.80 -1.97
C LEU A 189 -2.28 0.72 -1.85
N ILE A 190 -1.28 1.29 -1.21
CA ILE A 190 -1.10 2.73 -1.04
C ILE A 190 0.15 3.16 -1.81
N LYS A 191 0.00 4.11 -2.72
CA LYS A 191 1.08 4.56 -3.58
C LYS A 191 1.00 6.06 -3.87
N ARG A 192 2.06 6.62 -4.40
CA ARG A 192 2.02 7.94 -5.03
C ARG A 192 1.32 7.84 -6.38
N THR A 193 0.86 8.98 -6.90
CA THR A 193 0.29 9.00 -8.26
C THR A 193 1.33 8.54 -9.28
N GLU A 194 0.86 7.95 -10.37
CA GLU A 194 1.74 7.46 -11.43
C GLU A 194 2.62 8.57 -12.02
N ALA A 195 2.09 9.78 -12.12
CA ALA A 195 2.84 10.95 -12.56
C ALA A 195 4.06 11.23 -11.67
N ILE A 196 3.92 11.05 -10.36
CA ILE A 196 5.03 11.23 -9.39
C ILE A 196 6.00 10.05 -9.48
N GLU A 197 5.52 8.82 -9.49
CA GLU A 197 6.39 7.64 -9.55
C GLU A 197 7.25 7.62 -10.83
N ASN A 198 6.69 8.04 -11.97
CA ASN A 198 7.37 8.07 -13.27
C ASN A 198 8.16 9.36 -13.53
N SER A 199 8.01 10.37 -12.71
CA SER A 199 8.74 11.63 -12.87
C SER A 199 10.26 11.42 -12.67
N THR A 200 11.07 12.12 -13.43
CA THR A 200 12.52 12.22 -13.22
C THR A 200 12.91 13.47 -12.44
N ALA A 201 11.95 14.33 -12.13
CA ALA A 201 12.19 15.55 -11.37
C ALA A 201 12.29 15.25 -9.88
N ASN A 202 13.24 15.91 -9.22
CA ASN A 202 13.29 16.06 -7.77
C ASN A 202 12.20 17.09 -7.41
N PHE A 203 11.20 16.69 -6.70
CA PHE A 203 10.14 17.58 -6.19
C PHE A 203 10.45 17.99 -4.77
#